data_9dbf1c59287970b562c7ac88405c874e
#
_entry.id   9dbf1c59287970b562c7ac88405c874e
#
_cell.length_a   1.000
_cell.length_b   1.000
_cell.length_c   1.000
_cell.angle_alpha   90.00
_cell.angle_beta   90.00
_cell.angle_gamma   90.00
#
_symmetry.space_group_name_H-M   'P 1'
#
loop_
_entity.id
_entity.type
_entity.pdbx_description
1 polymer ?
#
loop_
_entity_poly.entity_id
_entity_poly.type
_entity_poly.pdbx_seq_one_letter_code
_entity_poly.pdbx_strand_id
1 'polypeptide(L)'
;MSDRAIKNLNLRIGLIDLQVRAVSEPAPYHIGSCMLNCIPCQPATNSITANLTLDPSTAHPWLYVSQDLKSVRWKEMKQQVNASPLRYELLASVLSQESFNSGKLCWEVEVVEEGEWWGVGIVRESANRNGQILFDPRGGYWGVQRISGKHQAITHPRTNLTLSHSPRRIRVSLDYSQGLIAFFDGDTNAELFTFPKANFAGEKVHAWFLIYKWNGQLLLHP
;
A
#
# COMPACT_ATOMS: atom_id res chain seq x y z
N MET A 1 1.31 20.82 11.06
CA MET A 1 -0.11 20.43 11.08
C MET A 1 -0.37 19.71 12.38
N SER A 2 -1.41 20.07 13.12
CA SER A 2 -1.66 19.48 14.43
C SER A 2 -2.20 18.05 14.25
N ASP A 3 -1.96 17.19 15.25
CA ASP A 3 -2.57 15.85 15.39
C ASP A 3 -4.06 15.80 15.03
N ARG A 4 -4.71 16.95 15.19
CA ARG A 4 -6.13 17.18 14.89
C ARG A 4 -6.45 17.09 13.38
N ALA A 5 -5.52 17.52 12.50
CA ALA A 5 -5.73 17.48 11.05
C ALA A 5 -5.62 16.05 10.51
N ILE A 6 -4.68 15.26 11.05
CA ILE A 6 -4.49 13.85 10.65
C ILE A 6 -5.59 12.98 11.26
N LYS A 7 -6.03 13.26 12.52
CA LYS A 7 -7.23 12.63 13.10
C LYS A 7 -8.49 12.92 12.29
N ASN A 8 -8.65 14.17 11.81
CA ASN A 8 -9.79 14.52 10.96
C ASN A 8 -9.72 13.87 9.58
N LEU A 9 -8.51 13.60 9.05
CA LEU A 9 -8.35 12.86 7.80
C LEU A 9 -8.70 11.38 7.99
N ASN A 10 -8.25 10.78 9.09
CA ASN A 10 -8.60 9.40 9.45
C ASN A 10 -10.11 9.25 9.70
N LEU A 11 -10.74 10.25 10.35
CA LEU A 11 -12.19 10.32 10.53
C LEU A 11 -12.92 10.53 9.19
N ARG A 12 -12.39 11.37 8.29
CA ARG A 12 -13.01 11.57 6.96
C ARG A 12 -12.86 10.35 6.05
N ILE A 13 -11.72 9.67 6.10
CA ILE A 13 -11.53 8.41 5.35
C ILE A 13 -12.43 7.30 5.95
N GLY A 14 -12.63 7.28 7.26
CA GLY A 14 -13.54 6.34 7.94
C GLY A 14 -15.03 6.73 7.89
N LEU A 15 -15.36 8.04 7.94
CA LEU A 15 -16.76 8.53 7.95
C LEU A 15 -17.44 8.49 6.57
N ILE A 16 -16.66 8.48 5.47
CA ILE A 16 -17.24 8.27 4.13
C ILE A 16 -17.84 6.87 4.02
N ASP A 17 -17.34 5.91 4.79
CA ASP A 17 -17.91 4.55 4.86
C ASP A 17 -19.19 4.45 5.73
N LEU A 18 -19.49 5.46 6.56
CA LEU A 18 -20.62 5.41 7.50
C LEU A 18 -21.93 6.02 6.96
N GLN A 19 -21.92 6.70 5.82
CA GLN A 19 -23.12 7.38 5.29
C GLN A 19 -23.80 6.67 4.12
N VAL A 20 -23.35 5.50 3.70
CA VAL A 20 -24.07 4.70 2.70
C VAL A 20 -24.98 3.71 3.41
N ARG A 21 -26.22 4.13 3.70
CA ARG A 21 -27.32 3.25 4.04
C ARG A 21 -27.70 2.40 2.83
N ALA A 22 -27.69 1.10 3.08
CA ALA A 22 -28.48 0.05 2.44
C ALA A 22 -29.01 0.33 1.01
N VAL A 23 -28.27 -0.14 0.03
CA VAL A 23 -28.84 -0.58 -1.24
C VAL A 23 -28.21 -1.93 -1.55
N SER A 24 -29.08 -2.96 -1.56
CA SER A 24 -28.95 -4.31 -2.10
C SER A 24 -27.58 -4.99 -2.01
N GLU A 25 -27.57 -6.16 -1.37
CA GLU A 25 -26.48 -7.13 -1.39
C GLU A 25 -25.92 -7.28 -2.82
N PRO A 26 -24.62 -7.06 -3.03
CA PRO A 26 -24.00 -7.53 -4.24
C PRO A 26 -24.03 -9.07 -4.21
N ALA A 27 -24.45 -9.66 -5.32
CA ALA A 27 -24.37 -11.09 -5.55
C ALA A 27 -23.00 -11.62 -5.11
N PRO A 28 -22.94 -12.85 -4.56
CA PRO A 28 -21.68 -13.43 -4.15
C PRO A 28 -20.73 -13.42 -5.34
N TYR A 29 -19.64 -12.72 -5.22
CA TYR A 29 -18.52 -12.89 -6.16
C TYR A 29 -18.15 -14.36 -6.08
N HIS A 30 -18.49 -15.12 -7.11
CA HIS A 30 -17.92 -16.42 -7.29
C HIS A 30 -16.41 -16.24 -7.22
N ILE A 31 -15.82 -16.81 -6.18
CA ILE A 31 -14.41 -17.08 -6.10
C ILE A 31 -14.14 -18.01 -7.27
N GLY A 32 -13.90 -17.41 -8.45
CA GLY A 32 -13.36 -18.11 -9.58
C GLY A 32 -12.04 -18.67 -9.09
N SER A 33 -12.03 -19.96 -8.83
CA SER A 33 -10.85 -20.74 -8.55
C SER A 33 -9.73 -20.29 -9.50
N CYS A 34 -8.82 -19.45 -9.01
CA CYS A 34 -7.52 -19.27 -9.62
C CYS A 34 -6.73 -20.53 -9.30
N MET A 35 -7.21 -21.64 -9.86
CA MET A 35 -6.44 -22.86 -9.90
C MET A 35 -5.33 -22.66 -10.91
N LEU A 36 -4.12 -22.87 -10.42
CA LEU A 36 -2.85 -23.03 -11.13
C LEU A 36 -2.07 -21.73 -11.40
N ASN A 37 -1.04 -21.55 -10.59
CA ASN A 37 0.19 -20.80 -10.82
C ASN A 37 0.26 -19.32 -10.45
N CYS A 38 -0.42 -18.85 -9.42
CA CYS A 38 0.08 -17.69 -8.68
C CYS A 38 1.12 -18.16 -7.66
N ILE A 39 2.30 -18.56 -8.12
CA ILE A 39 3.41 -18.87 -7.23
C ILE A 39 4.10 -17.56 -6.86
N PRO A 40 4.23 -17.26 -5.56
CA PRO A 40 4.91 -16.08 -5.10
C PRO A 40 6.37 -16.07 -5.55
N CYS A 41 6.99 -14.90 -5.67
CA CYS A 41 8.39 -14.66 -6.01
C CYS A 41 9.31 -15.87 -5.92
N GLN A 42 9.14 -16.82 -6.82
CA GLN A 42 10.04 -17.96 -7.00
C GLN A 42 10.61 -17.93 -8.41
N PRO A 43 11.86 -18.32 -8.62
CA PRO A 43 12.52 -18.27 -9.93
C PRO A 43 11.79 -18.98 -11.07
N ALA A 44 10.81 -19.83 -10.76
CA ALA A 44 10.06 -20.63 -11.74
C ALA A 44 8.91 -19.89 -12.46
N THR A 45 8.61 -18.63 -12.14
CA THR A 45 7.40 -17.93 -12.64
C THR A 45 7.66 -16.69 -13.48
N ASN A 46 8.75 -16.53 -14.18
CA ASN A 46 9.03 -15.36 -15.04
C ASN A 46 8.79 -13.97 -14.37
N SER A 47 8.65 -13.90 -13.06
CA SER A 47 8.60 -12.64 -12.33
C SER A 47 10.00 -12.23 -11.88
N ILE A 48 10.31 -10.95 -12.01
CA ILE A 48 11.59 -10.38 -11.60
C ILE A 48 11.42 -9.86 -10.16
N THR A 49 12.29 -10.28 -9.26
CA THR A 49 12.37 -9.66 -7.93
C THR A 49 12.87 -8.22 -8.08
N ALA A 50 12.02 -7.27 -7.69
CA ALA A 50 12.38 -5.86 -7.76
C ALA A 50 13.15 -5.45 -6.50
N ASN A 51 14.39 -5.02 -6.69
CA ASN A 51 15.21 -4.46 -5.62
C ASN A 51 14.87 -2.99 -5.42
N LEU A 52 13.87 -2.70 -4.58
CA LEU A 52 13.33 -1.36 -4.37
C LEU A 52 14.18 -0.52 -3.43
N THR A 53 14.16 0.80 -3.68
CA THR A 53 14.65 1.83 -2.78
C THR A 53 13.59 2.90 -2.55
N LEU A 54 13.56 3.48 -1.37
CA LEU A 54 12.61 4.54 -1.01
C LEU A 54 13.08 5.90 -1.55
N ASP A 55 12.13 6.74 -1.97
CA ASP A 55 12.41 8.11 -2.42
C ASP A 55 12.17 9.12 -1.29
N PRO A 56 13.22 9.66 -0.65
CA PRO A 56 13.08 10.65 0.42
C PRO A 56 12.40 11.94 -0.02
N SER A 57 12.39 12.25 -1.33
CA SER A 57 11.73 13.46 -1.84
C SER A 57 10.21 13.37 -1.77
N THR A 58 9.66 12.16 -1.76
CA THR A 58 8.23 11.87 -1.64
C THR A 58 7.78 11.66 -0.19
N ALA A 59 8.71 11.38 0.71
CA ALA A 59 8.40 10.99 2.09
C ALA A 59 7.69 12.11 2.86
N HIS A 60 6.63 11.75 3.57
CA HIS A 60 5.95 12.66 4.50
C HIS A 60 6.93 13.19 5.56
N PRO A 61 6.87 14.46 6.02
CA PRO A 61 7.86 15.06 6.94
C PRO A 61 8.00 14.37 8.31
N TRP A 62 7.06 13.52 8.70
CA TRP A 62 7.16 12.71 9.92
C TRP A 62 7.78 11.33 9.70
N LEU A 63 8.24 11.05 8.46
CA LEU A 63 8.89 9.78 8.11
C LEU A 63 10.39 9.97 7.97
N TYR A 64 11.13 9.11 8.62
CA TYR A 64 12.57 8.99 8.44
C TYR A 64 12.86 7.82 7.51
N VAL A 65 13.49 8.11 6.37
CA VAL A 65 14.03 7.10 5.45
C VAL A 65 15.48 6.84 5.83
N SER A 66 15.87 5.57 5.94
CA SER A 66 17.24 5.17 6.24
C SER A 66 18.25 5.58 5.15
N GLN A 67 19.54 5.62 5.47
CA GLN A 67 20.58 6.01 4.52
C GLN A 67 20.73 5.03 3.35
N ASP A 68 20.47 3.74 3.58
CA ASP A 68 20.45 2.70 2.55
C ASP A 68 19.16 2.69 1.72
N LEU A 69 18.21 3.59 2.05
CA LEU A 69 16.90 3.72 1.40
C LEU A 69 16.02 2.46 1.50
N LYS A 70 16.31 1.56 2.43
CA LYS A 70 15.60 0.29 2.57
C LYS A 70 14.53 0.31 3.66
N SER A 71 14.60 1.22 4.61
CA SER A 71 13.60 1.28 5.67
C SER A 71 13.02 2.66 5.86
N VAL A 72 11.77 2.69 6.32
CA VAL A 72 11.06 3.90 6.72
C VAL A 72 10.43 3.71 8.07
N ARG A 73 10.55 4.73 8.94
CA ARG A 73 9.93 4.72 10.26
C ARG A 73 9.27 6.05 10.60
N TRP A 74 8.23 5.98 11.39
CA TRP A 74 7.60 7.15 11.99
C TRP A 74 8.51 7.80 13.02
N LYS A 75 8.50 9.13 13.03
CA LYS A 75 9.18 9.96 14.04
C LYS A 75 8.16 10.81 14.79
N GLU A 76 8.36 10.94 16.09
CA GLU A 76 7.50 11.78 16.95
C GLU A 76 7.70 13.29 16.71
N MET A 77 8.71 13.66 15.92
CA MET A 77 9.00 15.02 15.54
C MET A 77 9.07 15.18 14.02
N LYS A 78 8.42 16.24 13.53
CA LYS A 78 8.51 16.64 12.12
C LYS A 78 9.96 16.94 11.76
N GLN A 79 10.46 16.31 10.71
CA GLN A 79 11.81 16.54 10.22
C GLN A 79 11.86 17.80 9.35
N GLN A 80 13.03 18.46 9.39
CA GLN A 80 13.30 19.54 8.47
C GLN A 80 13.66 18.93 7.11
N VAL A 81 12.72 18.99 6.18
CA VAL A 81 12.91 18.49 4.82
C VAL A 81 12.63 19.61 3.83
N ASN A 82 13.36 19.60 2.72
CA ASN A 82 13.13 20.56 1.65
C ASN A 82 11.71 20.41 1.09
N ALA A 83 11.10 21.52 0.70
CA ALA A 83 9.84 21.50 -0.01
C ALA A 83 9.99 20.71 -1.32
N SER A 84 9.04 19.84 -1.59
CA SER A 84 8.99 19.07 -2.84
C SER A 84 7.52 18.93 -3.26
N PRO A 85 7.18 19.22 -4.52
CA PRO A 85 5.82 19.01 -5.01
C PRO A 85 5.42 17.53 -5.04
N LEU A 86 6.42 16.63 -4.97
CA LEU A 86 6.23 15.19 -4.95
C LEU A 86 5.93 14.64 -3.56
N ARG A 87 6.15 15.45 -2.52
CA ARG A 87 6.06 15.03 -1.12
C ARG A 87 4.62 14.86 -0.66
N TYR A 88 4.38 13.75 0.02
CA TYR A 88 3.13 13.58 0.78
C TYR A 88 3.06 14.57 1.95
N GLU A 89 1.95 15.30 2.05
CA GLU A 89 1.71 16.25 3.16
C GLU A 89 0.63 15.79 4.12
N LEU A 90 -0.28 14.92 3.66
CA LEU A 90 -1.44 14.47 4.41
C LEU A 90 -1.35 13.01 4.85
N LEU A 91 -0.96 12.12 3.94
CA LEU A 91 -0.75 10.71 4.25
C LEU A 91 0.70 10.49 4.69
N ALA A 92 0.91 9.77 5.78
CA ALA A 92 2.24 9.40 6.26
C ALA A 92 2.85 8.33 5.34
N SER A 93 3.13 8.73 4.10
CA SER A 93 3.50 7.85 2.99
C SER A 93 4.83 8.25 2.36
N VAL A 94 5.42 7.25 1.67
CA VAL A 94 6.60 7.39 0.83
C VAL A 94 6.47 6.44 -0.37
N LEU A 95 7.12 6.76 -1.48
CA LEU A 95 7.16 5.93 -2.69
C LEU A 95 8.52 5.26 -2.87
N SER A 96 8.56 4.24 -3.73
CA SER A 96 9.82 3.76 -4.30
C SER A 96 10.40 4.76 -5.30
N GLN A 97 11.73 4.77 -5.44
CA GLN A 97 12.41 5.48 -6.53
C GLN A 97 12.11 4.83 -7.87
N GLU A 98 12.06 3.49 -7.87
CA GLU A 98 11.73 2.69 -9.04
C GLU A 98 10.26 2.86 -9.39
N SER A 99 9.98 2.92 -10.70
CA SER A 99 8.63 2.96 -11.25
C SER A 99 8.51 1.92 -12.37
N PHE A 100 7.31 1.42 -12.57
CA PHE A 100 7.04 0.32 -13.49
C PHE A 100 5.91 0.66 -14.45
N ASN A 101 6.10 0.31 -15.72
CA ASN A 101 5.07 0.45 -16.76
C ASN A 101 4.94 -0.82 -17.62
N SER A 102 5.59 -1.91 -17.23
CA SER A 102 5.57 -3.19 -17.91
C SER A 102 6.11 -4.31 -17.02
N GLY A 103 5.93 -5.55 -17.45
CA GLY A 103 6.57 -6.72 -16.85
C GLY A 103 5.79 -7.32 -15.70
N LYS A 104 6.38 -8.39 -15.14
CA LYS A 104 5.94 -9.09 -13.95
C LYS A 104 6.99 -8.92 -12.87
N LEU A 105 6.60 -8.35 -11.76
CA LEU A 105 7.49 -7.93 -10.70
C LEU A 105 6.99 -8.41 -9.35
N CYS A 106 7.89 -8.63 -8.43
CA CYS A 106 7.52 -8.86 -7.04
C CYS A 106 8.58 -8.32 -6.08
N TRP A 107 8.13 -7.97 -4.87
CA TRP A 107 8.98 -7.51 -3.77
C TRP A 107 8.37 -7.88 -2.44
N GLU A 108 9.16 -7.81 -1.40
CA GLU A 108 8.73 -8.06 -0.02
C GLU A 108 8.95 -6.85 0.87
N VAL A 109 8.00 -6.66 1.78
CA VAL A 109 8.02 -5.60 2.79
C VAL A 109 7.81 -6.24 4.16
N GLU A 110 8.72 -6.03 5.07
CA GLU A 110 8.56 -6.44 6.46
C GLU A 110 7.93 -5.31 7.27
N VAL A 111 6.89 -5.64 8.02
CA VAL A 111 6.30 -4.79 9.04
C VAL A 111 7.10 -5.04 10.33
N VAL A 112 8.15 -4.25 10.54
CA VAL A 112 9.04 -4.40 11.71
C VAL A 112 8.31 -3.97 12.97
N GLU A 113 7.63 -2.82 12.90
CA GLU A 113 6.76 -2.28 13.94
C GLU A 113 5.46 -1.77 13.30
N GLU A 114 4.32 -2.26 13.76
CA GLU A 114 3.03 -2.00 13.09
C GLU A 114 2.57 -0.55 13.17
N GLY A 115 2.92 0.18 14.21
CA GLY A 115 2.35 1.50 14.46
C GLY A 115 0.83 1.44 14.72
N GLU A 116 0.16 2.57 14.55
CA GLU A 116 -1.30 2.66 14.58
C GLU A 116 -1.90 2.28 13.22
N TRP A 117 -1.17 2.60 12.15
CA TRP A 117 -1.60 2.35 10.78
C TRP A 117 -0.40 2.06 9.88
N TRP A 118 -0.42 0.95 9.17
CA TRP A 118 0.49 0.67 8.09
C TRP A 118 -0.27 0.33 6.80
N GLY A 119 0.37 0.57 5.66
CA GLY A 119 -0.15 0.20 4.34
C GLY A 119 0.98 -0.11 3.37
N VAL A 120 0.74 -1.09 2.51
CA VAL A 120 1.66 -1.53 1.45
C VAL A 120 0.88 -1.70 0.16
N GLY A 121 1.42 -1.21 -0.95
CA GLY A 121 0.72 -1.33 -2.21
C GLY A 121 1.42 -0.70 -3.40
N ILE A 122 0.60 -0.29 -4.35
CA ILE A 122 0.99 0.31 -5.61
C ILE A 122 0.16 1.59 -5.81
N VAL A 123 0.78 2.60 -6.41
CA VAL A 123 0.11 3.86 -6.73
C VAL A 123 0.50 4.33 -8.13
N ARG A 124 -0.45 4.92 -8.87
CA ARG A 124 -0.16 5.61 -10.14
C ARG A 124 0.70 6.84 -9.91
N GLU A 125 1.55 7.16 -10.89
CA GLU A 125 2.39 8.35 -10.85
C GLU A 125 1.57 9.65 -10.72
N SER A 126 0.44 9.74 -11.40
CA SER A 126 -0.49 10.89 -11.37
C SER A 126 -1.39 10.96 -10.14
N ALA A 127 -1.37 9.97 -9.26
CA ALA A 127 -2.23 9.94 -8.08
C ALA A 127 -1.99 11.15 -7.18
N ASN A 128 -3.07 11.77 -6.71
CA ASN A 128 -2.97 12.90 -5.79
C ASN A 128 -2.29 12.47 -4.49
N ARG A 129 -1.25 13.23 -4.09
CA ARG A 129 -0.50 13.04 -2.84
C ARG A 129 -0.90 14.05 -1.77
N ASN A 130 -1.54 15.15 -2.21
CA ASN A 130 -1.93 16.29 -1.39
C ASN A 130 -3.35 16.73 -1.69
N GLY A 131 -3.93 17.57 -0.84
CA GLY A 131 -5.30 18.05 -1.03
C GLY A 131 -6.33 16.93 -0.84
N GLN A 132 -7.29 16.82 -1.75
CA GLN A 132 -8.31 15.78 -1.70
C GLN A 132 -7.77 14.49 -2.32
N ILE A 133 -7.44 13.52 -1.48
CA ILE A 133 -6.95 12.20 -1.90
C ILE A 133 -8.12 11.22 -1.94
N LEU A 134 -8.37 10.63 -3.11
CA LEU A 134 -9.19 9.43 -3.22
C LEU A 134 -8.29 8.22 -2.94
N PHE A 135 -8.35 7.74 -1.71
CA PHE A 135 -7.47 6.66 -1.24
C PHE A 135 -8.07 5.28 -1.55
N ASP A 136 -8.26 4.99 -2.83
CA ASP A 136 -8.78 3.74 -3.39
C ASP A 136 -8.41 3.64 -4.89
N PRO A 137 -8.78 2.55 -5.62
CA PRO A 137 -8.45 2.37 -7.04
C PRO A 137 -8.90 3.51 -7.95
N ARG A 138 -9.97 4.24 -7.62
CA ARG A 138 -10.43 5.40 -8.41
C ARG A 138 -9.40 6.52 -8.38
N GLY A 139 -8.73 6.71 -7.23
CA GLY A 139 -7.63 7.66 -7.06
C GLY A 139 -6.26 7.10 -7.45
N GLY A 140 -6.20 5.86 -7.92
CA GLY A 140 -4.96 5.21 -8.36
C GLY A 140 -4.18 4.54 -7.24
N TYR A 141 -4.83 4.16 -6.13
CA TYR A 141 -4.23 3.43 -5.02
C TYR A 141 -4.76 2.00 -4.95
N TRP A 142 -3.87 1.02 -4.90
CA TRP A 142 -4.18 -0.40 -4.71
C TRP A 142 -3.25 -0.95 -3.62
N GLY A 143 -3.80 -1.51 -2.58
CA GLY A 143 -2.98 -2.00 -1.49
C GLY A 143 -3.75 -2.72 -0.41
N VAL A 144 -3.00 -3.22 0.55
CA VAL A 144 -3.49 -3.74 1.82
C VAL A 144 -3.01 -2.85 2.95
N GLN A 145 -3.79 -2.77 4.00
CA GLN A 145 -3.49 -1.94 5.16
C GLN A 145 -3.95 -2.61 6.45
N ARG A 146 -3.36 -2.18 7.56
CA ARG A 146 -3.89 -2.38 8.91
C ARG A 146 -4.10 -1.03 9.55
N ILE A 147 -5.32 -0.75 10.00
CA ILE A 147 -5.67 0.48 10.69
C ILE A 147 -6.50 0.13 11.92
N SER A 148 -6.09 0.64 13.09
CA SER A 148 -6.77 0.39 14.37
C SER A 148 -7.05 -1.11 14.62
N GLY A 149 -6.08 -1.96 14.30
CA GLY A 149 -6.15 -3.41 14.48
C GLY A 149 -6.90 -4.19 13.40
N LYS A 150 -7.50 -3.52 12.40
CA LYS A 150 -8.24 -4.17 11.30
C LYS A 150 -7.42 -4.23 10.03
N HIS A 151 -7.31 -5.41 9.44
CA HIS A 151 -6.70 -5.61 8.13
C HIS A 151 -7.73 -5.43 7.03
N GLN A 152 -7.40 -4.66 6.00
CA GLN A 152 -8.30 -4.32 4.91
C GLN A 152 -7.56 -4.21 3.58
N ALA A 153 -8.22 -4.59 2.48
CA ALA A 153 -7.83 -4.16 1.16
C ALA A 153 -8.37 -2.75 0.88
N ILE A 154 -7.57 -1.95 0.17
CA ILE A 154 -7.87 -0.56 -0.17
C ILE A 154 -8.81 -0.54 -1.39
N THR A 155 -10.00 -1.10 -1.24
CA THR A 155 -11.09 -1.11 -2.22
C THR A 155 -12.12 -0.01 -1.94
N HIS A 156 -13.15 0.10 -2.75
CA HIS A 156 -14.31 0.96 -2.47
C HIS A 156 -15.62 0.19 -2.69
N PRO A 157 -16.37 -0.08 -1.61
CA PRO A 157 -16.02 0.11 -0.19
C PRO A 157 -14.82 -0.74 0.23
N ARG A 158 -14.24 -0.46 1.41
CA ARG A 158 -13.13 -1.24 1.97
C ARG A 158 -13.50 -2.70 2.16
N THR A 159 -12.63 -3.62 1.78
CA THR A 159 -12.80 -5.05 2.01
C THR A 159 -12.04 -5.45 3.27
N ASN A 160 -12.74 -5.93 4.29
CA ASN A 160 -12.10 -6.48 5.48
C ASN A 160 -11.42 -7.82 5.14
N LEU A 161 -10.21 -8.01 5.62
CA LEU A 161 -9.46 -9.25 5.48
C LEU A 161 -9.60 -10.05 6.79
N THR A 162 -10.12 -11.26 6.68
CA THR A 162 -10.21 -12.17 7.82
C THR A 162 -8.93 -13.00 7.87
N LEU A 163 -7.99 -12.57 8.69
CA LEU A 163 -6.68 -13.22 8.82
C LEU A 163 -6.59 -13.97 10.14
N SER A 164 -5.91 -15.11 10.15
CA SER A 164 -5.64 -15.90 11.36
C SER A 164 -4.59 -15.24 12.28
N HIS A 165 -3.71 -14.41 11.71
CA HIS A 165 -2.68 -13.65 12.40
C HIS A 165 -2.34 -12.38 11.60
N SER A 166 -1.67 -11.42 12.24
CA SER A 166 -1.13 -10.25 11.55
C SER A 166 0.11 -10.67 10.75
N PRO A 167 0.13 -10.48 9.42
CA PRO A 167 1.28 -10.84 8.61
C PRO A 167 2.46 -9.93 8.93
N ARG A 168 3.63 -10.52 9.20
CA ARG A 168 4.86 -9.78 9.43
C ARG A 168 5.54 -9.37 8.14
N ARG A 169 5.45 -10.17 7.09
CA ARG A 169 5.97 -9.87 5.76
C ARG A 169 4.83 -9.86 4.75
N ILE A 170 4.82 -8.84 3.93
CA ILE A 170 3.86 -8.68 2.83
C ILE A 170 4.64 -8.84 1.53
N ARG A 171 4.30 -9.86 0.76
CA ARG A 171 4.79 -10.01 -0.60
C ARG A 171 3.79 -9.39 -1.57
N VAL A 172 4.29 -8.52 -2.44
CA VAL A 172 3.50 -7.88 -3.49
C VAL A 172 3.91 -8.45 -4.84
N SER A 173 2.94 -8.86 -5.64
CA SER A 173 3.13 -9.32 -7.02
C SER A 173 2.36 -8.42 -7.96
N LEU A 174 3.03 -7.92 -8.99
CA LEU A 174 2.48 -7.07 -10.03
C LEU A 174 2.66 -7.74 -11.40
N ASP A 175 1.56 -8.01 -12.11
CA ASP A 175 1.59 -8.18 -13.56
C ASP A 175 0.99 -6.93 -14.19
N TYR A 176 1.87 -6.03 -14.65
CA TYR A 176 1.44 -4.75 -15.19
C TYR A 176 0.54 -4.93 -16.43
N SER A 177 0.86 -5.88 -17.30
CA SER A 177 0.14 -6.10 -18.54
C SER A 177 -1.29 -6.60 -18.34
N GLN A 178 -1.49 -7.40 -17.29
CA GLN A 178 -2.81 -7.95 -16.95
C GLN A 178 -3.59 -7.06 -15.97
N GLY A 179 -2.96 -6.01 -15.44
CA GLY A 179 -3.55 -5.23 -14.36
C GLY A 179 -3.78 -6.05 -13.09
N LEU A 180 -2.95 -7.06 -12.87
CA LEU A 180 -3.08 -7.96 -11.72
C LEU A 180 -2.13 -7.53 -10.62
N ILE A 181 -2.68 -7.27 -9.42
CA ILE A 181 -1.90 -6.99 -8.22
C ILE A 181 -2.35 -7.95 -7.14
N ALA A 182 -1.43 -8.78 -6.64
CA ALA A 182 -1.70 -9.74 -5.59
C ALA A 182 -0.82 -9.50 -4.37
N PHE A 183 -1.39 -9.69 -3.20
CA PHE A 183 -0.75 -9.55 -1.89
C PHE A 183 -0.77 -10.89 -1.19
N PHE A 184 0.37 -11.30 -0.66
CA PHE A 184 0.52 -12.55 0.07
C PHE A 184 1.19 -12.30 1.42
N ASP A 185 0.89 -13.13 2.37
CA ASP A 185 1.70 -13.29 3.56
C ASP A 185 3.05 -13.91 3.16
N GLY A 186 4.15 -13.18 3.37
CA GLY A 186 5.49 -13.58 2.94
C GLY A 186 6.03 -14.79 3.70
N ASP A 187 5.51 -15.08 4.90
CA ASP A 187 5.95 -16.20 5.71
C ASP A 187 5.20 -17.50 5.38
N THR A 188 3.89 -17.41 5.14
CA THR A 188 3.02 -18.56 4.91
C THR A 188 2.67 -18.81 3.45
N ASN A 189 2.92 -17.82 2.59
CA ASN A 189 2.48 -17.78 1.18
C ASN A 189 0.93 -17.74 1.02
N ALA A 190 0.18 -17.54 2.08
CA ALA A 190 -1.26 -17.38 1.99
C ALA A 190 -1.61 -16.09 1.25
N GLU A 191 -2.57 -16.16 0.33
CA GLU A 191 -3.09 -14.97 -0.34
C GLU A 191 -3.85 -14.11 0.66
N LEU A 192 -3.52 -12.82 0.71
CA LEU A 192 -4.21 -11.81 1.51
C LEU A 192 -5.31 -11.15 0.70
N PHE A 193 -5.00 -10.73 -0.52
CA PHE A 193 -5.94 -10.08 -1.43
C PHE A 193 -5.38 -9.96 -2.85
N THR A 194 -6.26 -10.02 -3.85
CA THR A 194 -5.91 -9.79 -5.25
C THR A 194 -6.85 -8.76 -5.90
N PHE A 195 -6.26 -7.75 -6.55
CA PHE A 195 -6.94 -6.83 -7.46
C PHE A 195 -6.82 -7.39 -8.88
N PRO A 196 -7.89 -7.91 -9.47
CA PRO A 196 -7.78 -8.68 -10.72
C PRO A 196 -7.74 -7.81 -11.98
N LYS A 197 -8.10 -6.52 -11.88
CA LYS A 197 -8.22 -5.60 -13.01
C LYS A 197 -7.89 -4.17 -12.61
N ALA A 198 -6.65 -3.95 -12.13
CA ALA A 198 -6.17 -2.61 -11.86
C ALA A 198 -6.00 -1.84 -13.17
N ASN A 199 -6.61 -0.66 -13.26
CA ASN A 199 -6.45 0.22 -14.41
C ASN A 199 -5.35 1.23 -14.14
N PHE A 200 -4.16 1.00 -14.70
CA PHE A 200 -3.02 1.91 -14.57
C PHE A 200 -3.09 3.09 -15.56
N ALA A 201 -4.08 3.10 -16.47
CA ALA A 201 -4.25 4.15 -17.49
C ALA A 201 -3.00 4.34 -18.40
N GLY A 202 -2.16 3.33 -18.56
CA GLY A 202 -0.90 3.41 -19.30
C GLY A 202 0.22 4.19 -18.57
N GLU A 203 -0.03 4.62 -17.33
CA GLU A 203 0.91 5.39 -16.54
C GLU A 203 1.93 4.48 -15.83
N LYS A 204 3.07 5.04 -15.47
CA LYS A 204 3.97 4.41 -14.50
C LYS A 204 3.28 4.25 -13.14
N VAL A 205 3.64 3.19 -12.46
CA VAL A 205 3.23 2.94 -11.08
C VAL A 205 4.46 2.81 -10.18
N HIS A 206 4.31 3.19 -8.93
CA HIS A 206 5.33 3.07 -7.89
C HIS A 206 4.87 2.10 -6.81
N ALA A 207 5.80 1.44 -6.16
CA ALA A 207 5.51 0.85 -4.87
C ALA A 207 5.23 1.96 -3.85
N TRP A 208 4.23 1.75 -3.02
CA TRP A 208 3.71 2.72 -2.07
C TRP A 208 3.71 2.12 -0.67
N PHE A 209 4.15 2.94 0.30
CA PHE A 209 4.29 2.56 1.70
C PHE A 209 3.72 3.63 2.60
N LEU A 210 2.99 3.21 3.63
CA LEU A 210 2.42 4.07 4.66
C LEU A 210 2.77 3.50 6.03
N ILE A 211 3.21 4.37 6.94
CA ILE A 211 3.42 4.02 8.35
C ILE A 211 3.12 5.23 9.24
N TYR A 212 2.33 5.03 10.28
CA TYR A 212 1.87 6.10 11.14
C TYR A 212 1.89 5.71 12.61
N LYS A 213 2.52 6.58 13.45
CA LYS A 213 2.63 6.52 14.92
C LYS A 213 3.38 5.33 15.52
N TRP A 214 3.58 5.39 16.82
CA TRP A 214 4.12 4.38 17.74
C TRP A 214 5.40 3.71 17.26
N ASN A 215 6.35 4.50 16.74
CA ASN A 215 7.61 4.02 16.18
C ASN A 215 7.44 3.01 15.01
N GLY A 216 6.26 3.02 14.38
CA GLY A 216 5.99 2.14 13.25
C GLY A 216 7.13 2.17 12.23
N GLN A 217 7.50 0.98 11.72
CA GLN A 217 8.62 0.82 10.80
C GLN A 217 8.34 -0.25 9.76
N LEU A 218 8.67 0.07 8.50
CA LEU A 218 8.68 -0.86 7.37
C LEU A 218 10.11 -1.03 6.84
N LEU A 219 10.45 -2.25 6.40
CA LEU A 219 11.73 -2.62 5.80
C LEU A 219 11.51 -3.30 4.45
N LEU A 220 12.21 -2.85 3.42
CA LEU A 220 12.22 -3.46 2.09
C LEU A 220 13.26 -4.57 2.04
N HIS A 221 12.85 -5.76 1.62
CA HIS A 221 13.75 -6.86 1.32
C HIS A 221 14.14 -6.88 -0.16
N PRO A 222 15.34 -7.38 -0.46
CA PRO A 222 15.79 -7.58 -1.84
C PRO A 222 14.92 -8.56 -2.60
#